data_d55e44faaf28b7c9206c250a04c94b29
#
_entry.id   d55e44faaf28b7c9206c250a04c94b29
#
_cell.length_a   1.000
_cell.length_b   1.000
_cell.length_c   1.000
_cell.angle_alpha   90.00
_cell.angle_beta   90.00
_cell.angle_gamma   90.00
#
_symmetry.space_group_name_H-M   'P 1'
#
loop_
_entity.id
_entity.type
_entity.pdbx_description
1 polymer ?
#
loop_
_entity_poly.entity_id
_entity_poly.type
_entity_poly.pdbx_seq_one_letter_code
_entity_poly.pdbx_strand_id
1 'polypeptide(L)'
;KAKEASDEVVDKKIKLKLLLPITSLIMTLSLKYLFEAGFDTAAYIVGFIVVLFLGRNFHISAYKKIKNLDFNMDTLISLGSLSSLLISILPAELVSSAGENKMFLDTGAFIISFLLIGKSIEDRVIEESVRTSESIKSRMPKTLIVKRNDEKVEIHTKDVQTKDVFIVLAGEIIPVDGKVIKGETTVDESLLTGESIPLPKNIGDAVVGGSINLQGSLEVEVKESYQKSTYNIIEDLIRKAQGTKPEIQKSLDKITQFFVPSVLFISLITFIYRYFIQDIVLIDAL
;
A
#
# COMPACT_ATOMS: atom_id res chain seq x y z
N LYS A 1 7.74 -13.69 22.63
CA LYS A 1 9.07 -13.23 22.16
C LYS A 1 9.15 -13.09 20.64
N ALA A 2 8.81 -14.11 19.83
CA ALA A 2 8.84 -13.99 18.35
C ALA A 2 7.80 -12.99 17.81
N LYS A 3 6.62 -12.91 18.40
CA LYS A 3 5.55 -11.96 18.03
C LYS A 3 5.88 -10.54 18.46
N GLU A 4 6.44 -10.36 19.66
CA GLU A 4 6.91 -9.06 20.13
C GLU A 4 8.04 -8.50 19.26
N ALA A 5 8.98 -9.36 18.83
CA ALA A 5 10.05 -8.96 17.91
C ALA A 5 9.51 -8.59 16.50
N SER A 6 8.46 -9.26 16.01
CA SER A 6 7.83 -8.91 14.74
C SER A 6 7.08 -7.57 14.83
N ASP A 7 6.37 -7.33 15.93
CA ASP A 7 5.63 -6.09 16.16
C ASP A 7 6.59 -4.89 16.33
N GLU A 8 7.73 -5.10 16.99
CA GLU A 8 8.77 -4.06 17.16
C GLU A 8 9.44 -3.69 15.82
N VAL A 9 9.71 -4.67 14.96
CA VAL A 9 10.27 -4.43 13.61
C VAL A 9 9.26 -3.69 12.72
N VAL A 10 7.97 -4.00 12.82
CA VAL A 10 6.90 -3.34 12.07
C VAL A 10 6.73 -1.90 12.56
N ASP A 11 6.69 -1.68 13.87
CA ASP A 11 6.57 -0.33 14.45
C ASP A 11 7.77 0.56 14.08
N LYS A 12 8.98 -0.01 14.03
CA LYS A 12 10.19 0.68 13.59
C LYS A 12 10.14 1.05 12.09
N LYS A 13 9.60 0.19 11.24
CA LYS A 13 9.37 0.51 9.82
C LYS A 13 8.32 1.60 9.62
N ILE A 14 7.25 1.59 10.41
CA ILE A 14 6.20 2.62 10.37
C ILE A 14 6.76 3.97 10.81
N LYS A 15 7.53 4.01 11.89
CA LYS A 15 8.20 5.23 12.36
C LYS A 15 9.18 5.78 11.33
N LEU A 16 9.94 4.91 10.65
CA LEU A 16 10.88 5.32 9.61
C LEU A 16 10.16 5.89 8.36
N LYS A 17 9.03 5.30 7.97
CA LYS A 17 8.20 5.80 6.86
C LYS A 17 7.60 7.19 7.14
N LEU A 18 7.36 7.54 8.40
CA LEU A 18 6.90 8.86 8.82
C LEU A 18 8.02 9.89 8.96
N LEU A 19 9.20 9.44 9.37
CA LEU A 19 10.35 10.33 9.50
C LEU A 19 10.73 10.95 8.15
N LEU A 20 10.65 10.19 7.07
CA LEU A 20 11.09 10.60 5.74
C LEU A 20 10.30 11.83 5.20
N PRO A 21 8.95 11.86 5.21
CA PRO A 21 8.21 13.05 4.78
C PRO A 21 8.37 14.24 5.73
N ILE A 22 8.49 14.00 7.04
CA ILE A 22 8.71 15.08 8.02
C ILE A 22 10.09 15.71 7.81
N THR A 23 11.14 14.89 7.66
CA THR A 23 12.50 15.40 7.38
C THR A 23 12.56 16.13 6.05
N SER A 24 11.87 15.62 5.02
CA SER A 24 11.75 16.31 3.72
C SER A 24 11.13 17.71 3.87
N LEU A 25 10.04 17.81 4.61
CA LEU A 25 9.38 19.10 4.85
C LEU A 25 10.27 20.08 5.62
N ILE A 26 10.95 19.60 6.67
CA ILE A 26 11.90 20.42 7.44
C ILE A 26 13.04 20.90 6.54
N MET A 27 13.60 20.01 5.72
CA MET A 27 14.64 20.38 4.75
C MET A 27 14.15 21.43 3.77
N THR A 28 12.94 21.27 3.23
CA THR A 28 12.35 22.25 2.31
C THR A 28 12.14 23.62 2.98
N LEU A 29 11.59 23.63 4.18
CA LEU A 29 11.38 24.87 4.92
C LEU A 29 12.71 25.55 5.29
N SER A 30 13.79 24.81 5.45
CA SER A 30 15.12 25.37 5.70
C SER A 30 15.73 26.04 4.48
N LEU A 31 15.30 25.73 3.24
CA LEU A 31 15.83 26.30 2.00
C LEU A 31 15.71 27.84 2.00
N LYS A 32 14.53 28.33 2.34
CA LYS A 32 14.29 29.78 2.39
C LYS A 32 15.28 30.49 3.33
N TYR A 33 15.46 29.98 4.54
CA TYR A 33 16.40 30.55 5.50
C TYR A 33 17.86 30.47 5.03
N LEU A 34 18.25 29.39 4.35
CA LEU A 34 19.59 29.23 3.80
C LEU A 34 19.87 30.26 2.71
N PHE A 35 18.91 30.50 1.82
CA PHE A 35 19.04 31.53 0.78
C PHE A 35 19.07 32.94 1.36
N GLU A 36 18.19 33.26 2.32
CA GLU A 36 18.19 34.58 2.99
C GLU A 36 19.48 34.84 3.78
N ALA A 37 20.10 33.77 4.34
CA ALA A 37 21.36 33.87 5.07
C ALA A 37 22.62 33.86 4.16
N GLY A 38 22.45 33.77 2.84
CA GLY A 38 23.55 33.73 1.87
C GLY A 38 24.28 32.40 1.75
N PHE A 39 23.72 31.29 2.30
CA PHE A 39 24.26 29.95 2.17
C PHE A 39 23.72 29.23 0.92
N ASP A 40 23.84 29.85 -0.25
CA ASP A 40 23.27 29.34 -1.50
C ASP A 40 23.71 27.91 -1.84
N THR A 41 25.01 27.62 -1.72
CA THR A 41 25.53 26.27 -2.01
C THR A 41 24.88 25.20 -1.13
N ALA A 42 24.70 25.48 0.15
CA ALA A 42 24.03 24.54 1.07
C ALA A 42 22.55 24.38 0.71
N ALA A 43 21.86 25.46 0.35
CA ALA A 43 20.47 25.43 -0.11
C ALA A 43 20.30 24.56 -1.36
N TYR A 44 21.16 24.75 -2.37
CA TYR A 44 21.16 23.89 -3.58
C TYR A 44 21.37 22.42 -3.24
N ILE A 45 22.34 22.08 -2.38
CA ILE A 45 22.58 20.68 -1.95
C ILE A 45 21.32 20.09 -1.29
N VAL A 46 20.70 20.83 -0.38
CA VAL A 46 19.47 20.39 0.30
C VAL A 46 18.34 20.18 -0.70
N GLY A 47 18.10 21.13 -1.60
CA GLY A 47 17.08 21.03 -2.63
C GLY A 47 17.29 19.83 -3.58
N PHE A 48 18.53 19.59 -4.00
CA PHE A 48 18.91 18.41 -4.77
C PHE A 48 18.58 17.10 -4.04
N ILE A 49 18.93 17.01 -2.77
CA ILE A 49 18.61 15.85 -1.94
C ILE A 49 17.10 15.62 -1.89
N VAL A 50 16.32 16.66 -1.63
CA VAL A 50 14.86 16.56 -1.55
C VAL A 50 14.28 16.10 -2.90
N VAL A 51 14.61 16.80 -3.97
CA VAL A 51 14.01 16.52 -5.28
C VAL A 51 14.46 15.16 -5.83
N LEU A 52 15.76 14.89 -5.87
CA LEU A 52 16.28 13.68 -6.54
C LEU A 52 16.25 12.44 -5.65
N PHE A 53 16.68 12.55 -4.38
CA PHE A 53 16.77 11.37 -3.51
C PHE A 53 15.44 11.03 -2.86
N LEU A 54 14.77 12.01 -2.24
CA LEU A 54 13.48 11.77 -1.60
C LEU A 54 12.36 11.61 -2.64
N GLY A 55 12.43 12.32 -3.77
CA GLY A 55 11.53 12.19 -4.91
C GLY A 55 11.78 10.98 -5.81
N ARG A 56 12.83 10.18 -5.56
CA ARG A 56 13.28 9.07 -6.43
C ARG A 56 12.15 8.13 -6.86
N ASN A 57 11.24 7.78 -5.96
CA ASN A 57 10.16 6.85 -6.25
C ASN A 57 9.20 7.41 -7.30
N PHE A 58 8.89 8.70 -7.24
CA PHE A 58 8.07 9.39 -8.24
C PHE A 58 8.78 9.40 -9.61
N HIS A 59 10.07 9.70 -9.64
CA HIS A 59 10.85 9.75 -10.88
C HIS A 59 10.97 8.37 -11.55
N ILE A 60 11.21 7.30 -10.77
CA ILE A 60 11.29 5.93 -11.30
C ILE A 60 9.91 5.48 -11.83
N SER A 61 8.84 5.79 -11.11
CA SER A 61 7.47 5.49 -11.54
C SER A 61 7.13 6.22 -12.84
N ALA A 62 7.40 7.52 -12.90
CA ALA A 62 7.22 8.36 -14.08
C ALA A 62 7.98 7.83 -15.30
N TYR A 63 9.26 7.52 -15.13
CA TYR A 63 10.10 6.98 -16.22
C TYR A 63 9.54 5.69 -16.81
N LYS A 64 9.13 4.74 -15.93
CA LYS A 64 8.54 3.47 -16.37
C LYS A 64 7.22 3.68 -17.14
N LYS A 65 6.43 4.65 -16.70
CA LYS A 65 5.14 4.96 -17.30
C LYS A 65 5.27 5.70 -18.63
N ILE A 66 6.14 6.71 -18.71
CA ILE A 66 6.43 7.45 -19.94
C ILE A 66 6.94 6.51 -21.05
N LYS A 67 7.79 5.53 -20.69
CA LYS A 67 8.30 4.54 -21.65
C LYS A 67 7.19 3.74 -22.34
N ASN A 68 6.06 3.55 -21.66
CA ASN A 68 4.91 2.82 -22.19
C ASN A 68 3.81 3.76 -22.73
N LEU A 69 4.10 5.06 -22.87
CA LEU A 69 3.13 6.11 -23.22
C LEU A 69 1.89 6.12 -22.27
N ASP A 70 2.09 5.68 -21.06
CA ASP A 70 1.10 5.69 -19.99
C ASP A 70 1.46 6.82 -19.02
N PHE A 71 0.56 7.74 -18.78
CA PHE A 71 0.79 8.92 -17.94
C PHE A 71 -0.04 8.79 -16.67
N ASN A 72 0.60 9.06 -15.53
CA ASN A 72 -0.06 9.05 -14.23
C ASN A 72 0.31 10.30 -13.43
N MET A 73 -0.22 10.41 -12.23
CA MET A 73 0.07 11.51 -11.30
C MET A 73 1.59 11.64 -11.04
N ASP A 74 2.33 10.52 -10.90
CA ASP A 74 3.78 10.55 -10.68
C ASP A 74 4.53 11.20 -11.84
N THR A 75 3.98 11.11 -13.07
CA THR A 75 4.55 11.75 -14.27
C THR A 75 4.51 13.27 -14.16
N LEU A 76 3.37 13.83 -13.73
CA LEU A 76 3.25 15.29 -13.51
C LEU A 76 4.17 15.78 -12.40
N ILE A 77 4.21 15.04 -11.29
CA ILE A 77 5.06 15.35 -10.15
C ILE A 77 6.54 15.38 -10.57
N SER A 78 6.95 14.33 -11.29
CA SER A 78 8.31 14.20 -11.76
C SER A 78 8.69 15.29 -12.75
N LEU A 79 7.82 15.59 -13.72
CA LEU A 79 8.07 16.67 -14.69
C LEU A 79 8.13 18.02 -13.99
N GLY A 80 7.17 18.35 -13.14
CA GLY A 80 7.13 19.65 -12.45
C GLY A 80 8.34 19.87 -11.52
N SER A 81 8.69 18.86 -10.70
CA SER A 81 9.80 18.98 -9.78
C SER A 81 11.16 18.97 -10.46
N LEU A 82 11.34 18.19 -11.54
CA LEU A 82 12.59 18.20 -12.33
C LEU A 82 12.75 19.46 -13.18
N SER A 83 11.67 19.97 -13.76
CA SER A 83 11.70 21.28 -14.46
C SER A 83 12.06 22.41 -13.52
N SER A 84 11.46 22.43 -12.33
CA SER A 84 11.76 23.39 -11.26
C SER A 84 13.23 23.33 -10.84
N LEU A 85 13.78 22.11 -10.66
CA LEU A 85 15.19 21.91 -10.37
C LEU A 85 16.09 22.38 -11.52
N LEU A 86 15.73 22.04 -12.77
CA LEU A 86 16.49 22.44 -13.96
C LEU A 86 16.59 23.96 -14.08
N ILE A 87 15.46 24.66 -13.94
CA ILE A 87 15.43 26.12 -14.02
C ILE A 87 16.27 26.76 -12.90
N SER A 88 16.26 26.17 -11.69
CA SER A 88 17.02 26.70 -10.56
C SER A 88 18.54 26.67 -10.75
N ILE A 89 19.04 25.78 -11.62
CA ILE A 89 20.49 25.63 -11.91
C ILE A 89 20.97 26.54 -13.05
N LEU A 90 20.03 27.03 -13.87
CA LEU A 90 20.38 27.85 -15.01
C LEU A 90 20.98 29.20 -14.57
N PRO A 91 21.97 29.72 -15.31
CA PRO A 91 22.52 31.06 -15.02
C PRO A 91 21.43 32.14 -15.02
N ALA A 92 21.49 33.04 -14.05
CA ALA A 92 20.50 34.12 -13.90
C ALA A 92 20.38 35.03 -15.16
N GLU A 93 21.45 35.08 -15.96
CA GLU A 93 21.50 35.84 -17.24
C GLU A 93 20.58 35.22 -18.30
N LEU A 94 20.31 33.91 -18.21
CA LEU A 94 19.40 33.21 -19.13
C LEU A 94 17.96 33.20 -18.62
N VAL A 95 17.73 33.42 -17.31
CA VAL A 95 16.43 33.53 -16.67
C VAL A 95 16.20 35.03 -16.49
N SER A 96 15.73 35.67 -17.56
CA SER A 96 15.57 37.10 -17.56
C SER A 96 14.54 37.55 -16.50
N SER A 97 14.67 38.64 -16.03
CA SER A 97 13.75 39.53 -15.33
C SER A 97 13.64 39.50 -13.80
N ALA A 98 14.08 38.49 -13.04
CA ALA A 98 13.82 38.64 -11.61
C ALA A 98 14.91 38.22 -10.61
N GLY A 99 16.02 37.61 -11.02
CA GLY A 99 17.02 37.13 -10.03
C GLY A 99 16.47 36.07 -9.06
N GLU A 100 15.32 35.46 -9.37
CA GLU A 100 14.53 34.59 -8.49
C GLU A 100 14.63 33.09 -8.82
N ASN A 101 15.71 32.68 -9.51
CA ASN A 101 15.93 31.26 -9.83
C ASN A 101 15.87 30.36 -8.60
N LYS A 102 16.21 30.93 -7.44
CA LYS A 102 16.18 30.24 -6.14
C LYS A 102 14.77 29.79 -5.73
N MET A 103 13.74 30.57 -6.09
CA MET A 103 12.33 30.23 -5.79
C MET A 103 11.85 28.97 -6.50
N PHE A 104 12.40 28.65 -7.67
CA PHE A 104 12.03 27.43 -8.38
C PHE A 104 12.48 26.17 -7.65
N LEU A 105 13.65 26.20 -6.99
CA LEU A 105 14.11 25.08 -6.19
C LEU A 105 13.20 24.79 -5.01
N ASP A 106 12.77 25.83 -4.30
CA ASP A 106 11.82 25.72 -3.19
C ASP A 106 10.50 25.08 -3.66
N THR A 107 10.00 25.53 -4.81
CA THR A 107 8.77 24.99 -5.40
C THR A 107 8.88 23.49 -5.68
N GLY A 108 9.96 23.06 -6.35
CA GLY A 108 10.20 21.64 -6.65
C GLY A 108 10.33 20.78 -5.38
N ALA A 109 11.07 21.27 -4.40
CA ALA A 109 11.25 20.59 -3.12
C ALA A 109 9.94 20.53 -2.33
N PHE A 110 9.13 21.61 -2.36
CA PHE A 110 7.83 21.64 -1.69
C PHE A 110 6.84 20.64 -2.30
N ILE A 111 6.77 20.55 -3.64
CA ILE A 111 5.94 19.56 -4.33
C ILE A 111 6.27 18.16 -3.85
N ILE A 112 7.56 17.76 -3.87
CA ILE A 112 7.99 16.44 -3.43
C ILE A 112 7.66 16.19 -1.96
N SER A 113 7.95 17.16 -1.08
CA SER A 113 7.74 17.01 0.36
C SER A 113 6.27 16.86 0.72
N PHE A 114 5.41 17.69 0.12
CA PHE A 114 3.96 17.63 0.34
C PHE A 114 3.37 16.30 -0.12
N LEU A 115 3.80 15.83 -1.28
CA LEU A 115 3.32 14.56 -1.82
C LEU A 115 3.85 13.34 -1.07
N LEU A 116 5.06 13.40 -0.53
CA LEU A 116 5.55 12.36 0.38
C LEU A 116 4.70 12.25 1.66
N ILE A 117 4.23 13.39 2.19
CA ILE A 117 3.30 13.39 3.33
C ILE A 117 1.98 12.72 2.93
N GLY A 118 1.38 13.14 1.82
CA GLY A 118 0.14 12.56 1.30
C GLY A 118 0.27 11.06 1.09
N LYS A 119 1.35 10.61 0.44
CA LYS A 119 1.63 9.20 0.20
C LYS A 119 1.83 8.40 1.49
N SER A 120 2.49 8.99 2.47
CA SER A 120 2.69 8.36 3.78
C SER A 120 1.38 8.16 4.55
N ILE A 121 0.43 9.10 4.41
CA ILE A 121 -0.91 8.97 5.00
C ILE A 121 -1.71 7.89 4.27
N GLU A 122 -1.69 7.88 2.93
CA GLU A 122 -2.34 6.86 2.10
C GLU A 122 -1.85 5.45 2.46
N ASP A 123 -0.52 5.25 2.50
CA ASP A 123 0.09 3.98 2.83
C ASP A 123 -0.31 3.49 4.23
N ARG A 124 -0.46 4.39 5.20
CA ARG A 124 -0.93 4.05 6.55
C ARG A 124 -2.36 3.55 6.57
N VAL A 125 -3.27 4.27 5.90
CA VAL A 125 -4.69 3.88 5.85
C VAL A 125 -4.84 2.50 5.23
N ILE A 126 -4.08 2.22 4.16
CA ILE A 126 -4.07 0.91 3.50
C ILE A 126 -3.50 -0.16 4.44
N GLU A 127 -2.35 0.11 5.10
CA GLU A 127 -1.68 -0.84 5.99
C GLU A 127 -2.56 -1.19 7.21
N GLU A 128 -3.28 -0.22 7.78
CA GLU A 128 -4.21 -0.45 8.89
C GLU A 128 -5.40 -1.32 8.47
N SER A 129 -5.95 -1.09 7.30
CA SER A 129 -7.02 -1.91 6.72
C SER A 129 -6.57 -3.37 6.48
N VAL A 130 -5.32 -3.57 6.03
CA VAL A 130 -4.74 -4.90 5.80
C VAL A 130 -4.47 -5.62 7.12
N ARG A 131 -3.96 -4.93 8.15
CA ARG A 131 -3.68 -5.53 9.47
C ARG A 131 -4.92 -6.15 10.12
N THR A 132 -6.08 -5.55 9.98
CA THR A 132 -7.34 -6.09 10.49
C THR A 132 -7.65 -7.44 9.87
N SER A 133 -7.40 -7.60 8.57
CA SER A 133 -7.62 -8.87 7.85
C SER A 133 -6.54 -9.93 8.17
N GLU A 134 -5.28 -9.52 8.33
CA GLU A 134 -4.19 -10.44 8.69
C GLU A 134 -4.31 -10.99 10.11
N SER A 135 -4.93 -10.26 11.03
CA SER A 135 -5.18 -10.73 12.40
C SER A 135 -6.11 -11.94 12.42
N ILE A 136 -7.05 -12.04 11.49
CA ILE A 136 -7.95 -13.18 11.33
C ILE A 136 -7.14 -14.37 10.78
N LYS A 137 -6.31 -14.14 9.77
CA LYS A 137 -5.48 -15.17 9.13
C LYS A 137 -4.44 -15.80 10.06
N SER A 138 -3.85 -15.02 10.94
CA SER A 138 -2.80 -15.49 11.87
C SER A 138 -3.32 -16.46 12.93
N ARG A 139 -4.64 -16.57 13.10
CA ARG A 139 -5.27 -17.47 14.06
C ARG A 139 -5.52 -18.86 13.51
N MET A 140 -5.59 -19.02 12.17
CA MET A 140 -5.86 -20.34 11.57
C MET A 140 -4.71 -21.31 11.81
N PRO A 141 -5.00 -22.55 12.24
CA PRO A 141 -3.98 -23.56 12.47
C PRO A 141 -3.31 -23.94 11.14
N LYS A 142 -1.98 -23.96 11.15
CA LYS A 142 -1.18 -24.36 9.98
C LYS A 142 -1.18 -25.86 9.76
N THR A 143 -1.33 -26.61 10.85
CA THR A 143 -1.38 -28.06 10.87
C THR A 143 -2.61 -28.53 11.62
N LEU A 144 -3.08 -29.69 11.32
CA LEU A 144 -4.20 -30.35 12.00
C LEU A 144 -3.96 -31.85 12.11
N ILE A 145 -4.58 -32.48 13.11
CA ILE A 145 -4.49 -33.88 13.33
C ILE A 145 -5.66 -34.55 12.60
N VAL A 146 -5.34 -35.33 11.58
CA VAL A 146 -6.31 -36.20 10.87
C VAL A 146 -6.20 -37.64 11.29
N LYS A 147 -7.33 -38.31 11.31
CA LYS A 147 -7.43 -39.74 11.53
C LYS A 147 -7.53 -40.43 10.16
N ARG A 148 -6.46 -41.13 9.77
CA ARG A 148 -6.42 -41.97 8.55
C ARG A 148 -6.07 -43.38 8.94
N ASN A 149 -6.89 -44.37 8.56
CA ASN A 149 -6.68 -45.78 8.89
C ASN A 149 -6.52 -46.07 10.40
N ASP A 150 -7.30 -45.37 11.24
CA ASP A 150 -7.22 -45.41 12.72
C ASP A 150 -5.93 -44.83 13.34
N GLU A 151 -4.99 -44.31 12.54
CA GLU A 151 -3.81 -43.61 13.02
C GLU A 151 -4.03 -42.08 12.98
N LYS A 152 -3.50 -41.40 14.01
CA LYS A 152 -3.51 -39.97 14.07
C LYS A 152 -2.25 -39.41 13.39
N VAL A 153 -2.44 -38.70 12.30
CA VAL A 153 -1.36 -38.11 11.50
C VAL A 153 -1.52 -36.61 11.50
N GLU A 154 -0.45 -35.87 11.82
CA GLU A 154 -0.41 -34.43 11.67
C GLU A 154 -0.12 -34.09 10.22
N ILE A 155 -0.99 -33.33 9.57
CA ILE A 155 -0.83 -32.86 8.20
C ILE A 155 -0.96 -31.33 8.14
N HIS A 156 -0.44 -30.74 7.05
CA HIS A 156 -0.66 -29.33 6.81
C HIS A 156 -2.12 -29.08 6.43
N THR A 157 -2.74 -28.02 6.97
CA THR A 157 -4.16 -27.69 6.73
C THR A 157 -4.49 -27.58 5.24
N LYS A 158 -3.53 -27.19 4.41
CA LYS A 158 -3.69 -27.08 2.94
C LYS A 158 -3.79 -28.44 2.24
N ASP A 159 -3.29 -29.51 2.88
CA ASP A 159 -3.21 -30.86 2.31
C ASP A 159 -4.40 -31.74 2.71
N VAL A 160 -5.38 -31.16 3.40
CA VAL A 160 -6.59 -31.82 3.82
C VAL A 160 -7.46 -32.17 2.62
N GLN A 161 -8.00 -33.40 2.61
CA GLN A 161 -8.86 -33.92 1.55
C GLN A 161 -10.29 -34.15 2.05
N THR A 162 -11.23 -34.10 1.13
CA THR A 162 -12.64 -34.45 1.43
C THR A 162 -12.73 -35.90 1.98
N LYS A 163 -13.51 -36.08 3.03
CA LYS A 163 -13.67 -37.30 3.84
C LYS A 163 -12.54 -37.60 4.83
N ASP A 164 -11.47 -36.76 4.91
CA ASP A 164 -10.59 -36.85 6.07
C ASP A 164 -11.38 -36.52 7.35
N VAL A 165 -11.00 -37.19 8.44
CA VAL A 165 -11.57 -36.90 9.76
C VAL A 165 -10.52 -36.17 10.60
N PHE A 166 -10.82 -34.97 11.06
CA PHE A 166 -9.93 -34.21 11.92
C PHE A 166 -10.52 -33.98 13.30
N ILE A 167 -9.65 -33.75 14.27
CA ILE A 167 -10.01 -33.53 15.68
C ILE A 167 -9.79 -32.08 16.01
N VAL A 168 -10.80 -31.46 16.66
CA VAL A 168 -10.74 -30.09 17.17
C VAL A 168 -10.99 -30.10 18.67
N LEU A 169 -10.04 -29.59 19.44
CA LEU A 169 -10.13 -29.46 20.88
C LEU A 169 -10.85 -28.17 21.30
N ALA A 170 -11.27 -28.10 22.55
CA ALA A 170 -11.83 -26.87 23.11
C ALA A 170 -10.83 -25.70 23.00
N GLY A 171 -11.32 -24.54 22.55
CA GLY A 171 -10.53 -23.34 22.29
C GLY A 171 -9.82 -23.31 20.94
N GLU A 172 -9.87 -24.39 20.15
CA GLU A 172 -9.25 -24.43 18.84
C GLU A 172 -10.19 -23.92 17.74
N ILE A 173 -9.58 -23.41 16.67
CA ILE A 173 -10.31 -22.98 15.47
C ILE A 173 -10.51 -24.18 14.55
N ILE A 174 -11.74 -24.33 14.05
CA ILE A 174 -12.11 -25.30 13.03
C ILE A 174 -11.41 -24.92 11.71
N PRO A 175 -10.53 -25.76 11.16
CA PRO A 175 -9.68 -25.35 10.04
C PRO A 175 -10.38 -25.33 8.68
N VAL A 176 -11.36 -26.20 8.46
CA VAL A 176 -12.12 -26.34 7.20
C VAL A 176 -13.56 -26.73 7.47
N ASP A 177 -14.43 -26.54 6.48
CA ASP A 177 -15.84 -26.89 6.58
C ASP A 177 -16.01 -28.41 6.68
N GLY A 178 -16.91 -28.83 7.57
CA GLY A 178 -17.14 -30.26 7.78
C GLY A 178 -18.47 -30.58 8.46
N LYS A 179 -18.62 -31.86 8.77
CA LYS A 179 -19.78 -32.40 9.48
C LYS A 179 -19.31 -33.10 10.76
N VAL A 180 -19.95 -32.79 11.88
CA VAL A 180 -19.67 -33.45 13.15
C VAL A 180 -20.05 -34.91 13.06
N ILE A 181 -19.09 -35.80 13.30
CA ILE A 181 -19.33 -37.27 13.34
C ILE A 181 -19.25 -37.83 14.74
N LYS A 182 -18.59 -37.10 15.69
CA LYS A 182 -18.50 -37.48 17.07
C LYS A 182 -18.26 -36.27 17.96
N GLY A 183 -18.88 -36.26 19.15
CA GLY A 183 -18.80 -35.16 20.13
C GLY A 183 -20.00 -34.25 20.07
N GLU A 184 -20.11 -33.40 21.10
CA GLU A 184 -21.10 -32.35 21.25
C GLU A 184 -20.36 -31.12 21.77
N THR A 185 -20.72 -29.96 21.26
CA THR A 185 -20.08 -28.70 21.66
C THR A 185 -20.96 -27.50 21.38
N THR A 186 -20.44 -26.33 21.78
CA THR A 186 -20.93 -25.03 21.36
C THR A 186 -19.84 -24.36 20.54
N VAL A 187 -20.18 -23.83 19.37
CA VAL A 187 -19.27 -23.21 18.42
C VAL A 187 -19.55 -21.71 18.31
N ASP A 188 -18.52 -20.91 18.39
CA ASP A 188 -18.57 -19.48 18.11
C ASP A 188 -18.28 -19.21 16.63
N GLU A 189 -19.30 -18.77 15.91
CA GLU A 189 -19.23 -18.41 14.49
C GLU A 189 -19.14 -16.89 14.27
N SER A 190 -18.95 -16.09 15.33
CA SER A 190 -18.99 -14.63 15.28
C SER A 190 -17.99 -13.98 14.31
N LEU A 191 -16.85 -14.63 14.09
CA LEU A 191 -15.84 -14.18 13.11
C LEU A 191 -16.35 -14.19 11.66
N LEU A 192 -17.36 -15.01 11.37
CA LEU A 192 -17.91 -15.20 10.02
C LEU A 192 -19.26 -14.52 9.86
N THR A 193 -20.13 -14.68 10.83
CA THR A 193 -21.54 -14.20 10.81
C THR A 193 -21.71 -12.81 11.44
N GLY A 194 -20.77 -12.41 12.32
CA GLY A 194 -20.87 -11.21 13.15
C GLY A 194 -21.79 -11.38 14.37
N GLU A 195 -22.46 -12.53 14.53
CA GLU A 195 -23.34 -12.83 15.66
C GLU A 195 -22.54 -13.47 16.79
N SER A 196 -22.55 -12.84 17.96
CA SER A 196 -21.79 -13.30 19.14
C SER A 196 -22.50 -14.39 19.96
N ILE A 197 -23.59 -14.96 19.45
CA ILE A 197 -24.33 -16.01 20.17
C ILE A 197 -23.74 -17.37 19.77
N PRO A 198 -23.13 -18.12 20.71
CA PRO A 198 -22.61 -19.44 20.42
C PRO A 198 -23.70 -20.42 20.02
N LEU A 199 -23.47 -21.25 19.02
CA LEU A 199 -24.40 -22.21 18.48
C LEU A 199 -24.09 -23.64 18.96
N PRO A 200 -25.07 -24.37 19.53
CA PRO A 200 -24.86 -25.79 19.87
C PRO A 200 -24.71 -26.61 18.59
N LYS A 201 -23.76 -27.55 18.59
CA LYS A 201 -23.50 -28.48 17.49
C LYS A 201 -23.50 -29.91 18.03
N ASN A 202 -24.30 -30.74 17.40
CA ASN A 202 -24.47 -32.14 17.69
C ASN A 202 -23.96 -33.02 16.54
N ILE A 203 -23.92 -34.30 16.75
CA ILE A 203 -23.56 -35.28 15.68
C ILE A 203 -24.51 -35.10 14.51
N GLY A 204 -23.96 -34.89 13.34
CA GLY A 204 -24.69 -34.66 12.11
C GLY A 204 -24.77 -33.22 11.68
N ASP A 205 -24.47 -32.25 12.55
CA ASP A 205 -24.50 -30.83 12.24
C ASP A 205 -23.29 -30.40 11.41
N ALA A 206 -23.49 -29.35 10.60
CA ALA A 206 -22.42 -28.75 9.85
C ALA A 206 -21.65 -27.74 10.72
N VAL A 207 -20.34 -27.72 10.54
CA VAL A 207 -19.44 -26.71 11.12
C VAL A 207 -18.67 -26.00 10.02
N VAL A 208 -18.38 -24.72 10.23
CA VAL A 208 -17.76 -23.84 9.25
C VAL A 208 -16.32 -23.56 9.64
N GLY A 209 -15.41 -23.65 8.67
CA GLY A 209 -14.00 -23.30 8.86
C GLY A 209 -13.84 -21.84 9.28
N GLY A 210 -13.03 -21.58 10.31
CA GLY A 210 -12.87 -20.25 10.93
C GLY A 210 -13.64 -20.07 12.22
N SER A 211 -14.59 -20.94 12.55
CA SER A 211 -15.32 -20.94 13.82
C SER A 211 -14.47 -21.48 14.97
N ILE A 212 -14.78 -21.12 16.21
CA ILE A 212 -14.05 -21.55 17.40
C ILE A 212 -14.87 -22.62 18.15
N ASN A 213 -14.25 -23.77 18.42
CA ASN A 213 -14.83 -24.77 19.31
C ASN A 213 -14.69 -24.30 20.76
N LEU A 214 -15.80 -24.09 21.46
CA LEU A 214 -15.76 -23.54 22.84
C LEU A 214 -15.64 -24.63 23.90
N GLN A 215 -16.18 -25.82 23.69
CA GLN A 215 -16.26 -26.87 24.70
C GLN A 215 -15.98 -28.24 24.09
N GLY A 216 -15.48 -29.16 24.93
CA GLY A 216 -15.30 -30.55 24.52
C GLY A 216 -14.31 -30.76 23.34
N SER A 217 -14.38 -31.94 22.74
CA SER A 217 -13.64 -32.24 21.53
C SER A 217 -14.58 -32.75 20.45
N LEU A 218 -14.35 -32.35 19.22
CA LEU A 218 -15.10 -32.77 18.04
C LEU A 218 -14.24 -33.66 17.14
N GLU A 219 -14.83 -34.71 16.58
CA GLU A 219 -14.34 -35.35 15.37
C GLU A 219 -15.23 -34.86 14.21
N VAL A 220 -14.60 -34.27 13.22
CA VAL A 220 -15.27 -33.63 12.08
C VAL A 220 -14.81 -34.26 10.78
N GLU A 221 -15.76 -34.71 9.97
CA GLU A 221 -15.50 -35.18 8.61
C GLU A 221 -15.45 -34.00 7.65
N VAL A 222 -14.37 -33.88 6.89
CA VAL A 222 -14.16 -32.82 5.91
C VAL A 222 -15.16 -32.93 4.78
N LYS A 223 -15.93 -31.88 4.57
CA LYS A 223 -16.91 -31.79 3.48
C LYS A 223 -16.33 -31.14 2.24
N GLU A 224 -15.55 -30.11 2.39
CA GLU A 224 -14.90 -29.38 1.30
C GLU A 224 -13.39 -29.27 1.54
N SER A 225 -12.61 -29.33 0.47
CA SER A 225 -11.16 -29.13 0.55
C SER A 225 -10.82 -27.73 1.05
N TYR A 226 -9.62 -27.53 1.60
CA TYR A 226 -9.15 -26.25 2.12
C TYR A 226 -9.40 -25.08 1.15
N GLN A 227 -9.13 -25.28 -0.16
CA GLN A 227 -9.28 -24.23 -1.19
C GLN A 227 -10.75 -23.82 -1.40
N LYS A 228 -11.70 -24.71 -1.13
CA LYS A 228 -13.14 -24.46 -1.25
C LYS A 228 -13.82 -24.18 0.08
N SER A 229 -13.08 -24.19 1.19
CA SER A 229 -13.66 -23.86 2.50
C SER A 229 -14.18 -22.42 2.53
N THR A 230 -15.26 -22.22 3.26
CA THR A 230 -15.90 -20.90 3.44
C THR A 230 -14.89 -19.85 3.88
N TYR A 231 -14.03 -20.19 4.82
CA TYR A 231 -12.97 -19.31 5.29
C TYR A 231 -12.02 -18.88 4.17
N ASN A 232 -11.52 -19.80 3.36
CA ASN A 232 -10.58 -19.48 2.28
C ASN A 232 -11.23 -18.64 1.17
N ILE A 233 -12.51 -18.89 0.87
CA ILE A 233 -13.28 -18.07 -0.08
C ILE A 233 -13.40 -16.63 0.43
N ILE A 234 -13.72 -16.44 1.72
CA ILE A 234 -13.81 -15.11 2.32
C ILE A 234 -12.43 -14.42 2.31
N GLU A 235 -11.35 -15.14 2.65
CA GLU A 235 -9.99 -14.60 2.59
C GLU A 235 -9.64 -14.13 1.17
N ASP A 236 -9.94 -14.93 0.16
CA ASP A 236 -9.70 -14.57 -1.23
C ASP A 236 -10.53 -13.36 -1.70
N LEU A 237 -11.79 -13.25 -1.26
CA LEU A 237 -12.63 -12.09 -1.55
C LEU A 237 -12.06 -10.81 -0.91
N ILE A 238 -11.64 -10.88 0.35
CA ILE A 238 -11.00 -9.76 1.05
C ILE A 238 -9.70 -9.37 0.33
N ARG A 239 -8.86 -10.33 -0.05
CA ARG A 239 -7.62 -10.09 -0.78
C ARG A 239 -7.87 -9.42 -2.14
N LYS A 240 -8.86 -9.89 -2.88
CA LYS A 240 -9.26 -9.27 -4.16
C LYS A 240 -9.78 -7.85 -3.97
N ALA A 241 -10.60 -7.62 -2.95
CA ALA A 241 -11.10 -6.29 -2.61
C ALA A 241 -9.97 -5.32 -2.25
N GLN A 242 -8.98 -5.77 -1.46
CA GLN A 242 -7.82 -4.97 -1.05
C GLN A 242 -6.83 -4.72 -2.19
N GLY A 243 -6.64 -5.68 -3.10
CA GLY A 243 -5.76 -5.55 -4.26
C GLY A 243 -6.33 -4.67 -5.39
N THR A 244 -7.61 -4.30 -5.32
CA THR A 244 -8.25 -3.47 -6.33
C THR A 244 -8.04 -2.01 -6.01
N LYS A 245 -7.36 -1.28 -6.92
CA LYS A 245 -7.28 0.19 -6.81
C LYS A 245 -8.68 0.77 -6.67
N PRO A 246 -8.90 1.74 -5.76
CA PRO A 246 -10.17 2.43 -5.64
C PRO A 246 -10.65 2.94 -7.01
N GLU A 247 -11.94 2.86 -7.30
CA GLU A 247 -12.50 3.30 -8.59
C GLU A 247 -12.18 4.77 -8.89
N ILE A 248 -12.14 5.60 -7.85
CA ILE A 248 -11.73 7.00 -7.95
C ILE A 248 -10.29 7.10 -8.50
N GLN A 249 -9.36 6.27 -8.03
CA GLN A 249 -7.97 6.30 -8.47
C GLN A 249 -7.84 5.84 -9.94
N LYS A 250 -8.64 4.84 -10.36
CA LYS A 250 -8.71 4.44 -11.78
C LYS A 250 -9.25 5.56 -12.67
N SER A 251 -10.24 6.30 -12.20
CA SER A 251 -10.81 7.44 -12.91
C SER A 251 -9.82 8.60 -13.02
N LEU A 252 -9.09 8.89 -11.95
CA LEU A 252 -8.02 9.89 -11.96
C LEU A 252 -6.88 9.51 -12.91
N ASP A 253 -6.43 8.26 -12.89
CA ASP A 253 -5.41 7.76 -13.83
C ASP A 253 -5.86 7.96 -15.29
N LYS A 254 -7.15 7.71 -15.59
CA LYS A 254 -7.73 7.89 -16.92
C LYS A 254 -7.75 9.35 -17.38
N ILE A 255 -8.13 10.25 -16.47
CA ILE A 255 -8.11 11.70 -16.75
C ILE A 255 -6.67 12.15 -16.99
N THR A 256 -5.72 11.71 -16.18
CA THR A 256 -4.31 12.08 -16.26
C THR A 256 -3.67 11.65 -17.59
N GLN A 257 -4.08 10.51 -18.15
CA GLN A 257 -3.62 10.03 -19.46
C GLN A 257 -3.87 11.02 -20.60
N PHE A 258 -4.96 11.79 -20.54
CA PHE A 258 -5.28 12.83 -21.52
C PHE A 258 -4.72 14.19 -21.10
N PHE A 259 -4.81 14.49 -19.81
CA PHE A 259 -4.44 15.79 -19.27
C PHE A 259 -2.94 16.07 -19.45
N VAL A 260 -2.05 15.11 -19.11
CA VAL A 260 -0.60 15.31 -19.20
C VAL A 260 -0.14 15.62 -20.62
N PRO A 261 -0.47 14.80 -21.64
CA PRO A 261 -0.11 15.12 -23.01
C PRO A 261 -0.68 16.45 -23.50
N SER A 262 -1.92 16.79 -23.09
CA SER A 262 -2.55 18.06 -23.47
C SER A 262 -1.80 19.27 -22.90
N VAL A 263 -1.41 19.21 -21.64
CA VAL A 263 -0.62 20.28 -21.00
C VAL A 263 0.74 20.42 -21.67
N LEU A 264 1.43 19.31 -21.93
CA LEU A 264 2.72 19.32 -22.62
C LEU A 264 2.61 19.90 -24.04
N PHE A 265 1.52 19.57 -24.75
CA PHE A 265 1.28 20.07 -26.09
C PHE A 265 1.01 21.58 -26.08
N ILE A 266 0.16 22.06 -25.17
CA ILE A 266 -0.11 23.48 -24.99
C ILE A 266 1.16 24.25 -24.59
N SER A 267 1.93 23.70 -23.64
CA SER A 267 3.22 24.26 -23.23
C SER A 267 4.19 24.39 -24.40
N LEU A 268 4.30 23.33 -25.22
CA LEU A 268 5.15 23.35 -26.43
C LEU A 268 4.70 24.42 -27.43
N ILE A 269 3.41 24.54 -27.68
CA ILE A 269 2.86 25.58 -28.58
C ILE A 269 3.18 26.98 -28.03
N THR A 270 2.96 27.18 -26.74
CA THR A 270 3.23 28.48 -26.08
C THR A 270 4.72 28.80 -26.17
N PHE A 271 5.60 27.83 -25.92
CA PHE A 271 7.05 27.99 -26.06
C PHE A 271 7.44 28.40 -27.47
N ILE A 272 6.97 27.68 -28.51
CA ILE A 272 7.23 27.99 -29.93
C ILE A 272 6.74 29.39 -30.28
N TYR A 273 5.52 29.74 -29.85
CA TYR A 273 4.95 31.07 -30.09
C TYR A 273 5.79 32.21 -29.47
N ARG A 274 6.19 32.05 -28.22
CA ARG A 274 6.98 33.10 -27.52
C ARG A 274 8.39 33.20 -28.07
N TYR A 275 9.04 32.07 -28.33
CA TYR A 275 10.41 32.02 -28.85
C TYR A 275 10.54 32.55 -30.28
N PHE A 276 9.63 32.13 -31.19
CA PHE A 276 9.76 32.47 -32.62
C PHE A 276 9.00 33.73 -33.04
N ILE A 277 7.95 34.12 -32.32
CA ILE A 277 7.08 35.26 -32.74
C ILE A 277 7.32 36.50 -31.89
N GLN A 278 7.65 36.34 -30.60
CA GLN A 278 7.88 37.46 -29.71
C GLN A 278 9.36 37.79 -29.48
N ASP A 279 10.30 37.06 -30.12
CA ASP A 279 11.76 37.18 -29.95
C ASP A 279 12.21 37.27 -28.46
N ILE A 280 11.51 36.56 -27.59
CA ILE A 280 11.80 36.52 -26.17
C ILE A 280 12.91 35.51 -25.89
N VAL A 281 13.76 35.80 -24.91
CA VAL A 281 14.84 34.92 -24.50
C VAL A 281 14.29 33.51 -24.18
N LEU A 282 15.02 32.47 -24.58
CA LEU A 282 14.61 31.06 -24.54
C LEU A 282 13.92 30.64 -23.22
N ILE A 283 14.35 31.20 -22.12
CA ILE A 283 13.87 30.82 -20.78
C ILE A 283 12.60 31.56 -20.38
N ASP A 284 12.41 32.78 -20.82
CA ASP A 284 11.14 33.49 -20.60
C ASP A 284 10.01 32.91 -21.46
N ALA A 285 10.37 32.10 -22.44
CA ALA A 285 9.42 31.34 -23.27
C ALA A 285 9.08 29.95 -22.69
N LEU A 286 9.89 29.43 -21.78
CA LEU A 286 9.70 28.13 -21.11
C LEU A 286 8.75 28.27 -19.92
#